data_7e37ea14c1d8425ba8424e2371c1e6a0
#
_entry.id   7e37ea14c1d8425ba8424e2371c1e6a0
#
_cell.length_a   1.000
_cell.length_b   1.000
_cell.length_c   1.000
_cell.angle_alpha   90.00
_cell.angle_beta   90.00
_cell.angle_gamma   90.00
#
_symmetry.space_group_name_H-M   'P 1'
#
loop_
_entity.id
_entity.type
_entity.pdbx_description
1 polymer ?
#
loop_
_entity_poly.entity_id
_entity_poly.type
_entity_poly.pdbx_seq_one_letter_code
_entity_poly.pdbx_strand_id
1 'polypeptide(L)'
;STPADHTAQIQRALAFVREREGPEGAWYESVGSVRRTSTGWSVVALQQVLAGVPVLHGIRSVRFHPDGHPVSVTGSAVPLSHDVATSPGVPAAEAGRVGFLELARVGALAPELAFTAGPPDTVAALSLASRPTVMRKDPLADPIVASLVVDAEGRRPRLLWELRFRLPAGGGSYIVRVDAHGSGVPTVREVIRASSHATSGTVYD
;
A
#
# COMPACT_ATOMS: atom_id res chain seq x y z
N SER A 1 10.99 -24.26 -8.41
CA SER A 1 9.54 -24.08 -8.13
C SER A 1 8.82 -23.59 -9.33
N THR A 2 7.74 -24.24 -9.67
CA THR A 2 6.86 -23.78 -10.75
C THR A 2 5.91 -22.70 -10.24
N PRO A 3 5.30 -21.88 -11.11
CA PRO A 3 4.23 -20.95 -10.71
C PRO A 3 3.06 -21.65 -9.99
N ALA A 4 2.74 -22.90 -10.37
CA ALA A 4 1.72 -23.71 -9.72
C ALA A 4 2.06 -24.02 -8.25
N ASP A 5 3.33 -24.29 -7.95
CA ASP A 5 3.79 -24.53 -6.57
C ASP A 5 3.62 -23.28 -5.70
N HIS A 6 3.88 -22.09 -6.26
CA HIS A 6 3.70 -20.81 -5.55
C HIS A 6 2.23 -20.56 -5.23
N THR A 7 1.34 -20.77 -6.20
CA THR A 7 -0.11 -20.61 -5.99
C THR A 7 -0.62 -21.56 -4.91
N ALA A 8 -0.24 -22.84 -4.96
CA ALA A 8 -0.61 -23.82 -3.94
C ALA A 8 -0.09 -23.44 -2.54
N GLN A 9 1.10 -22.87 -2.46
CA GLN A 9 1.68 -22.42 -1.18
C GLN A 9 0.95 -21.20 -0.62
N ILE A 10 0.56 -20.23 -1.49
CA ILE A 10 -0.27 -19.11 -1.10
C ILE A 10 -1.62 -19.57 -0.55
N GLN A 11 -2.29 -20.52 -1.22
CA GLN A 11 -3.58 -21.03 -0.76
C GLN A 11 -3.45 -21.75 0.61
N ARG A 12 -2.36 -22.48 0.83
CA ARG A 12 -2.09 -23.07 2.15
C ARG A 12 -1.83 -22.02 3.23
N ALA A 13 -1.14 -20.94 2.90
CA ALA A 13 -0.92 -19.83 3.83
C ALA A 13 -2.25 -19.17 4.23
N LEU A 14 -3.13 -18.88 3.27
CA LEU A 14 -4.45 -18.32 3.53
C LEU A 14 -5.32 -19.25 4.39
N ALA A 15 -5.32 -20.56 4.10
CA ALA A 15 -6.04 -21.54 4.89
C ALA A 15 -5.52 -21.61 6.33
N PHE A 16 -4.21 -21.59 6.52
CA PHE A 16 -3.55 -21.64 7.82
C PHE A 16 -3.86 -20.40 8.70
N VAL A 17 -3.93 -19.21 8.09
CA VAL A 17 -4.32 -18.01 8.82
C VAL A 17 -5.80 -18.05 9.19
N ARG A 18 -6.68 -18.46 8.27
CA ARG A 18 -8.12 -18.60 8.54
C ARG A 18 -8.45 -19.57 9.66
N GLU A 19 -7.76 -20.68 9.73
CA GLU A 19 -7.94 -21.68 10.80
C GLU A 19 -7.61 -21.11 12.18
N ARG A 20 -6.61 -20.22 12.26
CA ARG A 20 -6.12 -19.63 13.51
C ARG A 20 -6.86 -18.39 13.97
N GLU A 21 -7.30 -17.57 13.02
CA GLU A 21 -7.92 -16.28 13.30
C GLU A 21 -9.46 -16.33 13.20
N GLY A 22 -10.01 -17.47 12.79
CA GLY A 22 -11.45 -17.64 12.61
C GLY A 22 -11.99 -16.94 11.37
N PRO A 23 -13.32 -16.80 11.23
CA PRO A 23 -13.97 -16.23 10.06
C PRO A 23 -13.61 -14.75 9.83
N GLU A 24 -13.19 -14.03 10.87
CA GLU A 24 -12.70 -12.64 10.75
C GLU A 24 -11.31 -12.57 10.09
N GLY A 25 -10.55 -13.67 10.09
CA GLY A 25 -9.28 -13.80 9.38
C GLY A 25 -9.41 -13.99 7.86
N ALA A 26 -10.61 -13.91 7.29
CA ALA A 26 -10.88 -14.25 5.90
C ALA A 26 -10.41 -13.20 4.86
N TRP A 27 -9.88 -12.07 5.30
CA TRP A 27 -9.67 -10.87 4.49
C TRP A 27 -8.20 -10.62 4.17
N TYR A 28 -7.52 -11.64 3.65
CA TYR A 28 -6.13 -11.52 3.26
C TYR A 28 -5.93 -11.82 1.78
N GLU A 29 -5.01 -11.08 1.17
CA GLU A 29 -4.50 -11.32 -0.18
C GLU A 29 -2.98 -11.53 -0.12
N SER A 30 -2.44 -12.28 -1.08
CA SER A 30 -1.00 -12.47 -1.16
C SER A 30 -0.30 -11.20 -1.66
N VAL A 31 0.79 -10.83 -1.01
CA VAL A 31 1.67 -9.74 -1.43
C VAL A 31 2.92 -10.31 -2.08
N GLY A 32 2.90 -10.40 -3.40
CA GLY A 32 4.07 -10.77 -4.17
C GLY A 32 4.38 -12.26 -4.20
N SER A 33 5.63 -12.59 -4.48
CA SER A 33 6.10 -13.96 -4.64
C SER A 33 6.49 -14.62 -3.33
N VAL A 34 6.44 -15.94 -3.31
CA VAL A 34 6.96 -16.74 -2.21
C VAL A 34 8.48 -16.55 -2.12
N ARG A 35 8.97 -16.12 -0.97
CA ARG A 35 10.41 -16.01 -0.71
C ARG A 35 10.94 -17.32 -0.15
N ARG A 36 12.03 -17.83 -0.70
CA ARG A 36 12.72 -19.04 -0.22
C ARG A 36 14.10 -18.68 0.29
N THR A 37 14.53 -19.38 1.34
CA THR A 37 15.89 -19.33 1.87
C THR A 37 16.75 -20.45 1.23
N SER A 38 18.06 -20.34 1.33
CA SER A 38 19.02 -21.40 0.91
C SER A 38 18.79 -22.71 1.64
N THR A 39 18.25 -22.70 2.86
CA THR A 39 17.91 -23.87 3.66
C THR A 39 16.56 -24.50 3.34
N GLY A 40 15.89 -24.04 2.27
CA GLY A 40 14.61 -24.59 1.82
C GLY A 40 13.37 -24.06 2.54
N TRP A 41 13.53 -23.28 3.60
CA TRP A 41 12.40 -22.58 4.23
C TRP A 41 11.79 -21.58 3.27
N SER A 42 10.51 -21.33 3.41
CA SER A 42 9.84 -20.29 2.63
C SER A 42 8.90 -19.44 3.46
N VAL A 43 8.64 -18.23 2.97
CA VAL A 43 7.76 -17.25 3.61
C VAL A 43 6.78 -16.73 2.58
N VAL A 44 5.51 -16.70 2.95
CA VAL A 44 4.42 -16.07 2.20
C VAL A 44 3.96 -14.84 2.97
N ALA A 45 4.05 -13.67 2.37
CA ALA A 45 3.49 -12.45 2.92
C ALA A 45 2.03 -12.28 2.47
N LEU A 46 1.17 -11.96 3.43
CA LEU A 46 -0.26 -11.73 3.23
C LEU A 46 -0.61 -10.32 3.70
N GLN A 47 -1.32 -9.57 2.88
CA GLN A 47 -1.85 -8.25 3.19
C GLN A 47 -3.31 -8.39 3.61
N GLN A 48 -3.65 -7.84 4.75
CA GLN A 48 -5.05 -7.69 5.15
C GLN A 48 -5.74 -6.71 4.22
N VAL A 49 -6.94 -7.06 3.76
CA VAL A 49 -7.75 -6.24 2.87
C VAL A 49 -9.17 -6.10 3.39
N LEU A 50 -9.78 -4.97 3.12
CA LEU A 50 -11.21 -4.70 3.36
C LEU A 50 -11.86 -4.35 2.03
N ALA A 51 -12.76 -5.18 1.53
CA ALA A 51 -13.39 -5.04 0.21
C ALA A 51 -12.36 -4.77 -0.91
N GLY A 52 -11.21 -5.47 -0.87
CA GLY A 52 -10.12 -5.32 -1.83
C GLY A 52 -9.22 -4.10 -1.62
N VAL A 53 -9.44 -3.30 -0.56
CA VAL A 53 -8.57 -2.17 -0.19
C VAL A 53 -7.57 -2.64 0.87
N PRO A 54 -6.25 -2.48 0.66
CA PRO A 54 -5.23 -2.84 1.64
C PRO A 54 -5.39 -2.09 2.97
N VAL A 55 -5.19 -2.79 4.09
CA VAL A 55 -5.20 -2.20 5.43
C VAL A 55 -3.77 -1.90 5.85
N LEU A 56 -3.49 -0.65 6.23
CA LEU A 56 -2.18 -0.25 6.72
C LEU A 56 -1.78 -1.08 7.94
N HIS A 57 -0.51 -1.51 7.97
CA HIS A 57 0.07 -2.35 9.03
C HIS A 57 -0.55 -3.74 9.19
N GLY A 58 -1.59 -4.08 8.42
CA GLY A 58 -2.23 -5.39 8.41
C GLY A 58 -1.44 -6.41 7.58
N ILE A 59 -0.20 -6.72 7.96
CA ILE A 59 0.65 -7.68 7.25
C ILE A 59 0.89 -8.91 8.12
N ARG A 60 0.66 -10.08 7.53
CA ARG A 60 1.00 -11.39 8.09
C ARG A 60 2.06 -12.07 7.25
N SER A 61 2.95 -12.80 7.89
CA SER A 61 3.93 -13.65 7.22
C SER A 61 3.78 -15.06 7.72
N VAL A 62 3.49 -15.98 6.79
CA VAL A 62 3.40 -17.42 7.09
C VAL A 62 4.71 -18.06 6.69
N ARG A 63 5.37 -18.71 7.66
CA ARG A 63 6.61 -19.45 7.44
C ARG A 63 6.31 -20.91 7.22
N PHE A 64 6.96 -21.50 6.23
CA PHE A 64 6.85 -22.90 5.85
C PHE A 64 8.16 -23.63 6.05
N HIS A 65 8.07 -24.84 6.56
CA HIS A 65 9.15 -25.80 6.60
C HIS A 65 9.52 -26.26 5.17
N PRO A 66 10.74 -26.76 4.92
CA PRO A 66 11.16 -27.25 3.60
C PRO A 66 10.27 -28.34 2.98
N ASP A 67 9.59 -29.13 3.80
CA ASP A 67 8.61 -30.15 3.37
C ASP A 67 7.25 -29.56 2.93
N GLY A 68 7.07 -28.25 3.08
CA GLY A 68 5.88 -27.52 2.64
C GLY A 68 4.77 -27.38 3.67
N HIS A 69 4.99 -27.77 4.93
CA HIS A 69 4.03 -27.52 6.01
C HIS A 69 4.15 -26.09 6.56
N PRO A 70 3.03 -25.36 6.80
CA PRO A 70 3.06 -24.08 7.49
C PRO A 70 3.38 -24.30 8.98
N VAL A 71 4.31 -23.50 9.52
CA VAL A 71 4.81 -23.66 10.89
C VAL A 71 4.37 -22.53 11.80
N SER A 72 4.43 -21.31 11.31
CA SER A 72 4.14 -20.12 12.12
C SER A 72 3.54 -18.97 11.32
N VAL A 73 2.79 -18.12 12.01
CA VAL A 73 2.31 -16.82 11.51
C VAL A 73 2.96 -15.75 12.38
N THR A 74 3.50 -14.73 11.74
CA THR A 74 4.03 -13.53 12.40
C THR A 74 3.40 -12.28 11.80
N GLY A 75 3.53 -11.14 12.47
CA GLY A 75 2.93 -9.87 12.07
C GLY A 75 1.61 -9.61 12.80
N SER A 76 0.93 -8.53 12.45
CA SER A 76 -0.28 -8.08 13.14
C SER A 76 -1.51 -8.11 12.23
N ALA A 77 -2.64 -8.57 12.75
CA ALA A 77 -3.94 -8.23 12.20
C ALA A 77 -4.39 -6.92 12.85
N VAL A 78 -4.98 -6.06 12.05
CA VAL A 78 -5.58 -4.82 12.55
C VAL A 78 -7.08 -5.10 12.75
N PRO A 79 -7.62 -4.86 13.95
CA PRO A 79 -9.06 -4.99 14.18
C PRO A 79 -9.83 -4.03 13.25
N LEU A 80 -10.76 -4.56 12.47
CA LEU A 80 -11.58 -3.76 11.56
C LEU A 80 -13.03 -3.76 12.05
N SER A 81 -13.64 -2.58 12.12
CA SER A 81 -15.10 -2.47 12.14
C SER A 81 -15.61 -2.53 10.69
N HIS A 82 -16.74 -3.18 10.47
CA HIS A 82 -17.31 -3.35 9.12
C HIS A 82 -17.84 -2.07 8.48
N ASP A 83 -17.82 -0.94 9.19
CA ASP A 83 -18.45 0.32 8.78
C ASP A 83 -17.53 1.28 8.02
N VAL A 84 -16.41 0.79 7.47
CA VAL A 84 -15.53 1.63 6.67
C VAL A 84 -16.03 1.66 5.24
N ALA A 85 -16.44 2.84 4.77
CA ALA A 85 -16.69 3.04 3.35
C ALA A 85 -15.38 2.88 2.56
N THR A 86 -15.40 2.00 1.57
CA THR A 86 -14.23 1.70 0.71
C THR A 86 -14.28 2.44 -0.63
N SER A 87 -15.30 3.27 -0.83
CA SER A 87 -15.42 4.14 -2.01
C SER A 87 -14.97 5.56 -1.65
N PRO A 88 -14.02 6.14 -2.39
CA PRO A 88 -13.53 7.48 -2.10
C PRO A 88 -14.55 8.55 -2.52
N GLY A 89 -14.74 9.56 -1.65
CA GLY A 89 -15.47 10.77 -1.98
C GLY A 89 -14.59 11.83 -2.66
N VAL A 90 -13.27 11.72 -2.51
CA VAL A 90 -12.28 12.61 -3.12
C VAL A 90 -11.66 11.90 -4.32
N PRO A 91 -11.67 12.51 -5.53
CA PRO A 91 -10.98 11.95 -6.70
C PRO A 91 -9.46 11.86 -6.49
N ALA A 92 -8.81 10.84 -7.07
CA ALA A 92 -7.36 10.67 -6.98
C ALA A 92 -6.57 11.89 -7.46
N ALA A 93 -7.03 12.56 -8.54
CA ALA A 93 -6.40 13.75 -9.09
C ALA A 93 -6.42 14.92 -8.09
N GLU A 94 -7.51 15.10 -7.37
CA GLU A 94 -7.61 16.14 -6.35
C GLU A 94 -6.74 15.82 -5.12
N ALA A 95 -6.72 14.57 -4.68
CA ALA A 95 -5.79 14.11 -3.66
C ALA A 95 -4.33 14.33 -4.10
N GLY A 96 -4.01 14.03 -5.37
CA GLY A 96 -2.69 14.28 -5.98
C GLY A 96 -2.30 15.74 -5.96
N ARG A 97 -3.22 16.66 -6.30
CA ARG A 97 -3.01 18.10 -6.23
C ARG A 97 -2.67 18.57 -4.80
N VAL A 98 -3.45 18.12 -3.83
CA VAL A 98 -3.23 18.48 -2.41
C VAL A 98 -1.92 17.90 -1.88
N GLY A 99 -1.60 16.64 -2.23
CA GLY A 99 -0.33 16.03 -1.87
C GLY A 99 0.88 16.77 -2.45
N PHE A 100 0.77 17.25 -3.69
CA PHE A 100 1.82 18.02 -4.34
C PHE A 100 2.05 19.37 -3.64
N LEU A 101 0.98 20.09 -3.30
CA LEU A 101 1.04 21.34 -2.53
C LEU A 101 1.67 21.14 -1.15
N GLU A 102 1.34 20.03 -0.51
CA GLU A 102 1.91 19.70 0.81
C GLU A 102 3.41 19.44 0.74
N LEU A 103 3.91 18.78 -0.31
CA LEU A 103 5.34 18.59 -0.53
C LEU A 103 6.09 19.92 -0.67
N ALA A 104 5.47 20.93 -1.31
CA ALA A 104 6.02 22.27 -1.36
C ALA A 104 5.98 22.95 0.03
N ARG A 105 4.89 22.80 0.76
CA ARG A 105 4.74 23.38 2.11
C ARG A 105 5.79 22.86 3.09
N VAL A 106 6.14 21.57 3.00
CA VAL A 106 7.19 20.97 3.85
C VAL A 106 8.60 21.17 3.30
N GLY A 107 8.76 21.94 2.24
CA GLY A 107 10.07 22.23 1.65
C GLY A 107 10.69 21.09 0.85
N ALA A 108 9.90 20.06 0.53
CA ALA A 108 10.37 18.96 -0.31
C ALA A 108 10.40 19.31 -1.80
N LEU A 109 9.54 20.23 -2.22
CA LEU A 109 9.50 20.84 -3.56
C LEU A 109 9.78 22.33 -3.47
N ALA A 110 10.41 22.89 -4.51
CA ALA A 110 10.55 24.32 -4.63
C ALA A 110 9.17 25.00 -4.75
N PRO A 111 8.90 26.08 -4.00
CA PRO A 111 7.57 26.71 -3.95
C PRO A 111 7.05 27.13 -5.33
N GLU A 112 7.93 27.54 -6.24
CA GLU A 112 7.59 27.96 -7.60
C GLU A 112 6.91 26.85 -8.39
N LEU A 113 7.23 25.60 -8.09
CA LEU A 113 6.65 24.43 -8.73
C LEU A 113 5.22 24.15 -8.23
N ALA A 114 4.90 24.59 -7.03
CA ALA A 114 3.57 24.42 -6.44
C ALA A 114 2.54 25.40 -7.03
N PHE A 115 2.96 26.60 -7.43
CA PHE A 115 2.06 27.64 -7.95
C PHE A 115 1.44 27.30 -9.31
N THR A 116 2.06 26.42 -10.09
CA THR A 116 1.53 25.94 -11.37
C THR A 116 0.64 24.70 -11.24
N ALA A 117 0.34 24.29 -10.02
CA ALA A 117 -0.28 23.00 -9.76
C ALA A 117 -1.81 23.02 -9.88
N GLY A 118 -2.29 22.93 -11.12
CA GLY A 118 -3.59 22.30 -11.37
C GLY A 118 -3.56 20.80 -10.95
N PRO A 119 -4.69 20.11 -11.01
CA PRO A 119 -4.70 18.67 -10.75
C PRO A 119 -3.77 17.94 -11.73
N PRO A 120 -3.15 16.81 -11.31
CA PRO A 120 -2.36 15.98 -12.22
C PRO A 120 -3.26 15.29 -13.25
N ASP A 121 -2.71 15.06 -14.46
CA ASP A 121 -3.41 14.34 -15.51
C ASP A 121 -3.47 12.86 -15.20
N THR A 122 -4.66 12.28 -15.19
CA THR A 122 -4.84 10.83 -14.99
C THR A 122 -4.47 10.11 -16.28
N VAL A 123 -3.41 9.29 -16.22
CA VAL A 123 -2.93 8.47 -17.34
C VAL A 123 -3.65 7.12 -17.38
N ALA A 124 -3.88 6.52 -16.22
CA ALA A 124 -4.63 5.28 -16.06
C ALA A 124 -5.45 5.32 -14.79
N ALA A 125 -6.76 5.32 -14.93
CA ALA A 125 -7.69 5.08 -13.85
C ALA A 125 -8.11 3.62 -13.90
N LEU A 126 -7.68 2.83 -12.91
CA LEU A 126 -8.08 1.44 -12.81
C LEU A 126 -9.32 1.36 -11.92
N SER A 127 -10.37 0.75 -12.44
CA SER A 127 -11.71 0.71 -11.82
C SER A 127 -11.82 -0.19 -10.58
N LEU A 128 -10.74 -0.85 -10.18
CA LEU A 128 -10.68 -1.67 -8.98
C LEU A 128 -10.00 -0.89 -7.85
N ALA A 129 -10.62 -0.85 -6.68
CA ALA A 129 -10.09 -0.17 -5.49
C ALA A 129 -8.67 -0.67 -5.10
N SER A 130 -8.30 -1.90 -5.42
CA SER A 130 -7.00 -2.51 -5.19
C SER A 130 -5.94 -2.15 -6.23
N ARG A 131 -6.29 -1.48 -7.34
CA ARG A 131 -5.34 -1.10 -8.38
C ARG A 131 -5.03 0.39 -8.34
N PRO A 132 -3.74 0.78 -8.45
CA PRO A 132 -3.37 2.18 -8.35
C PRO A 132 -3.84 3.00 -9.55
N THR A 133 -4.25 4.23 -9.29
CA THR A 133 -4.41 5.26 -10.31
C THR A 133 -3.05 5.87 -10.61
N VAL A 134 -2.69 5.97 -11.88
CA VAL A 134 -1.42 6.54 -12.33
C VAL A 134 -1.68 7.91 -12.92
N MET A 135 -0.97 8.92 -12.44
CA MET A 135 -1.12 10.31 -12.83
C MET A 135 0.23 10.91 -13.21
N ARG A 136 0.22 11.90 -14.10
CA ARG A 136 1.39 12.70 -14.47
C ARG A 136 1.24 14.15 -14.06
N LYS A 137 2.34 14.73 -13.63
CA LYS A 137 2.41 16.14 -13.27
C LYS A 137 3.80 16.66 -13.52
N ASP A 138 3.94 17.68 -14.40
CA ASP A 138 5.20 18.40 -14.54
C ASP A 138 5.55 19.16 -13.24
N PRO A 139 6.80 19.23 -12.86
CA PRO A 139 8.00 18.73 -13.52
C PRO A 139 8.45 17.33 -13.05
N LEU A 140 7.56 16.53 -12.49
CA LEU A 140 7.93 15.16 -12.06
C LEU A 140 8.23 14.29 -13.28
N ALA A 141 9.41 13.67 -13.29
CA ALA A 141 9.80 12.72 -14.34
C ALA A 141 9.05 11.40 -14.20
N ASP A 142 8.81 10.98 -12.96
CA ASP A 142 8.10 9.75 -12.65
C ASP A 142 6.61 10.02 -12.41
N PRO A 143 5.73 9.10 -12.77
CA PRO A 143 4.31 9.23 -12.52
C PRO A 143 4.00 9.18 -11.01
N ILE A 144 2.97 9.90 -10.60
CA ILE A 144 2.38 9.79 -9.27
C ILE A 144 1.52 8.52 -9.26
N VAL A 145 1.77 7.66 -8.28
CA VAL A 145 0.98 6.45 -8.06
C VAL A 145 0.07 6.67 -6.86
N ALA A 146 -1.24 6.63 -7.07
CA ALA A 146 -2.26 6.79 -6.04
C ALA A 146 -2.96 5.45 -5.78
N SER A 147 -2.94 4.99 -4.54
CA SER A 147 -3.62 3.77 -4.10
C SER A 147 -4.54 4.08 -2.93
N LEU A 148 -5.70 3.42 -2.88
CA LEU A 148 -6.53 3.47 -1.69
C LEU A 148 -5.95 2.55 -0.62
N VAL A 149 -5.97 3.00 0.63
CA VAL A 149 -5.60 2.23 1.81
C VAL A 149 -6.56 2.52 2.96
N VAL A 150 -6.79 1.54 3.81
CA VAL A 150 -7.54 1.71 5.06
C VAL A 150 -6.54 1.94 6.18
N ASP A 151 -6.64 3.08 6.86
CA ASP A 151 -5.97 3.35 8.11
C ASP A 151 -6.92 3.01 9.27
N ALA A 152 -6.58 2.00 10.04
CA ALA A 152 -7.35 1.56 11.20
C ALA A 152 -6.63 1.86 12.54
N GLU A 153 -5.54 2.64 12.51
CA GLU A 153 -4.91 3.16 13.72
C GLU A 153 -5.79 4.27 14.30
N GLY A 154 -6.60 3.94 15.28
CA GLY A 154 -7.46 4.91 15.95
C GLY A 154 -8.86 4.36 16.23
N ARG A 155 -9.70 5.21 16.83
CA ARG A 155 -11.08 4.82 17.21
C ARG A 155 -12.02 4.61 16.01
N ARG A 156 -11.69 5.18 14.85
CA ARG A 156 -12.49 5.08 13.63
C ARG A 156 -11.55 4.82 12.44
N PRO A 157 -11.67 3.68 11.78
CA PRO A 157 -10.97 3.41 10.56
C PRO A 157 -11.30 4.45 9.48
N ARG A 158 -10.32 4.79 8.64
CA ARG A 158 -10.43 5.81 7.60
C ARG A 158 -9.94 5.28 6.27
N LEU A 159 -10.57 5.70 5.19
CA LEU A 159 -10.07 5.50 3.84
C LEU A 159 -9.13 6.65 3.48
N LEU A 160 -7.94 6.34 3.03
CA LEU A 160 -6.95 7.32 2.61
C LEU A 160 -6.52 7.05 1.17
N TRP A 161 -6.15 8.11 0.46
CA TRP A 161 -5.30 8.04 -0.70
C TRP A 161 -3.84 7.99 -0.23
N GLU A 162 -3.12 6.94 -0.55
CA GLU A 162 -1.67 6.87 -0.43
C GLU A 162 -1.05 7.24 -1.78
N LEU A 163 -0.38 8.38 -1.81
CA LEU A 163 0.23 8.97 -2.98
C LEU A 163 1.73 8.79 -2.91
N ARG A 164 2.34 8.19 -3.93
CA ARG A 164 3.77 8.01 -4.02
C ARG A 164 4.35 8.97 -5.04
N PHE A 165 5.25 9.82 -4.56
CA PHE A 165 5.96 10.82 -5.34
C PHE A 165 7.45 10.47 -5.41
N ARG A 166 8.03 10.60 -6.60
CA ARG A 166 9.48 10.58 -6.78
C ARG A 166 9.91 11.93 -7.33
N LEU A 167 10.74 12.64 -6.56
CA LEU A 167 11.16 13.99 -6.92
C LEU A 167 12.39 13.95 -7.82
N PRO A 168 12.51 14.92 -8.77
CA PRO A 168 13.64 15.03 -9.67
C PRO A 168 14.94 15.40 -8.91
N ALA A 169 16.08 15.28 -9.59
CA ALA A 169 17.39 15.69 -9.10
C ALA A 169 17.80 15.17 -7.71
N GLY A 170 17.40 13.94 -7.38
CA GLY A 170 17.78 13.34 -6.09
C GLY A 170 16.96 13.83 -4.89
N GLY A 171 15.86 14.54 -5.11
CA GLY A 171 14.94 15.04 -4.06
C GLY A 171 14.30 13.95 -3.20
N GLY A 172 14.46 12.67 -3.59
CA GLY A 172 13.98 11.52 -2.83
C GLY A 172 12.59 11.06 -3.23
N SER A 173 12.11 10.07 -2.50
CA SER A 173 10.76 9.54 -2.65
C SER A 173 9.92 9.90 -1.43
N TYR A 174 8.66 10.21 -1.65
CA TYR A 174 7.72 10.59 -0.60
C TYR A 174 6.42 9.81 -0.74
N ILE A 175 5.84 9.49 0.41
CA ILE A 175 4.48 8.99 0.53
C ILE A 175 3.68 10.08 1.22
N VAL A 176 2.60 10.52 0.58
CA VAL A 176 1.65 11.48 1.15
C VAL A 176 0.31 10.78 1.30
N ARG A 177 -0.25 10.81 2.51
CA ARG A 177 -1.56 10.24 2.79
C ARG A 177 -2.58 11.36 2.94
N VAL A 178 -3.65 11.26 2.15
CA VAL A 178 -4.72 12.25 2.05
C VAL A 178 -6.05 11.58 2.39
N ASP A 179 -6.88 12.21 3.21
CA ASP A 179 -8.21 11.69 3.53
C ASP A 179 -9.03 11.51 2.24
N ALA A 180 -9.51 10.31 2.02
CA ALA A 180 -10.32 9.97 0.85
C ALA A 180 -11.82 10.18 1.09
N HIS A 181 -12.23 10.37 2.34
CA HIS A 181 -13.60 10.74 2.72
C HIS A 181 -13.66 12.25 2.90
N GLY A 182 -14.59 12.88 2.27
CA GLY A 182 -14.86 14.28 2.56
C GLY A 182 -15.64 14.94 1.45
N SER A 183 -16.56 15.79 1.84
CA SER A 183 -17.29 16.69 0.95
C SER A 183 -16.62 18.08 0.85
N GLY A 184 -15.37 18.18 1.28
CA GLY A 184 -14.64 19.45 1.37
C GLY A 184 -13.23 19.37 0.81
N VAL A 185 -12.37 20.31 1.21
CA VAL A 185 -10.95 20.32 0.83
C VAL A 185 -10.27 19.09 1.44
N PRO A 186 -9.61 18.25 0.61
CA PRO A 186 -8.92 17.06 1.12
C PRO A 186 -7.86 17.43 2.14
N THR A 187 -7.82 16.69 3.25
CA THR A 187 -6.88 16.94 4.33
C THR A 187 -5.71 15.97 4.25
N VAL A 188 -4.48 16.49 4.25
CA VAL A 188 -3.28 15.68 4.38
C VAL A 188 -3.17 15.17 5.82
N ARG A 189 -2.91 13.87 5.96
CA ARG A 189 -2.75 13.21 7.26
C ARG A 189 -1.28 12.99 7.59
N GLU A 190 -0.49 12.65 6.58
CA GLU A 190 0.89 12.27 6.80
C GLU A 190 1.74 12.53 5.56
N VAL A 191 2.99 12.93 5.80
CA VAL A 191 4.05 13.01 4.78
C VAL A 191 5.25 12.21 5.28
N ILE A 192 5.59 11.15 4.58
CA ILE A 192 6.71 10.27 4.91
C ILE A 192 7.77 10.38 3.82
N ARG A 193 9.01 10.68 4.19
CA ARG A 193 10.14 10.51 3.28
C ARG A 193 10.52 9.04 3.25
N ALA A 194 10.31 8.39 2.09
CA ALA A 194 10.71 7.00 1.92
C ALA A 194 12.26 6.92 1.84
N SER A 195 12.86 6.17 2.74
CA SER A 195 14.30 5.91 2.68
C SER A 195 14.60 5.02 1.48
N SER A 196 15.66 5.34 0.73
CA SER A 196 16.11 4.61 -0.47
C SER A 196 16.62 3.17 -0.18
N HIS A 197 16.57 2.72 1.07
CA HIS A 197 17.08 1.42 1.48
C HIS A 197 16.12 0.23 1.27
N ALA A 198 14.95 0.44 0.68
CA ALA A 198 13.92 -0.61 0.67
C ALA A 198 13.94 -1.54 -0.56
N THR A 199 14.94 -1.52 -1.44
CA THR A 199 14.90 -2.37 -2.65
C THR A 199 16.19 -3.07 -3.04
N SER A 200 17.25 -3.03 -2.26
CA SER A 200 18.35 -3.98 -2.44
C SER A 200 18.06 -5.19 -1.53
N GLY A 201 17.36 -6.16 -2.07
CA GLY A 201 17.35 -7.50 -1.50
C GLY A 201 18.78 -8.03 -1.53
N THR A 202 19.51 -7.82 -0.45
CA THR A 202 20.78 -8.48 -0.22
C THR A 202 20.47 -9.96 -0.05
N VAL A 203 20.77 -10.74 -1.07
CA VAL A 203 20.88 -12.18 -0.96
C VAL A 203 22.07 -12.39 -0.04
N TYR A 204 21.84 -12.82 1.17
CA TYR A 204 22.87 -13.38 2.01
C TYR A 204 23.11 -14.82 1.53
N ASP A 205 24.31 -15.03 0.99
CA ASP A 205 24.88 -16.36 0.74
C ASP A 205 25.03 -17.14 2.06
#